data_2cfff9d8d78c8d6083ee9a70b4dc3bc6
#
_entry.id   2cfff9d8d78c8d6083ee9a70b4dc3bc6
#
_cell.length_a   1.000
_cell.length_b   1.000
_cell.length_c   1.000
_cell.angle_alpha   90.00
_cell.angle_beta   90.00
_cell.angle_gamma   90.00
#
_symmetry.space_group_name_H-M   'P 1'
#
loop_
_entity.id
_entity.type
_entity.pdbx_description
1 polymer ?
#
loop_
_entity_poly.entity_id
_entity_poly.type
_entity_poly.pdbx_seq_one_letter_code
_entity_poly.pdbx_strand_id
1 'polypeptide(L)'
;MEALSAKNVTKRYTNHVALDNVTLTIPEKSIYGLLGPNGAGKTTLIRIVNQIINSDQGEVFIFGEKLNENHIGVIGYLPEERGLYKKLKVGEQLLYLAQLKGMSRSRATEQSKKWLKKFQIMDWWDKKVEDLSKGMAQKIQFISTVMHEPKLIILDEPFSGFDPVNAQLITQEILSLRDNGSTIIFSTHRMETVEDLCDHIALINKSKKIIDGPKKQVKDQYKSNTFIVEHKGNHLQLPLERYQIVRQETHEDNHFVTTIKANNDIKANQVIRELIDKTELTSFREKIPSMADIFISLVKGEDDEALRKHLQEVV
;
A
#
# COMPACT_ATOMS: atom_id res chain seq x y z
N MET A 1 12.29 -10.50 11.93
CA MET A 1 13.32 -9.45 12.08
C MET A 1 12.78 -8.15 11.48
N GLU A 2 13.37 -7.00 11.78
CA GLU A 2 12.92 -5.68 11.35
C GLU A 2 13.82 -5.19 10.21
N ALA A 3 13.21 -4.85 9.06
CA ALA A 3 13.94 -4.26 7.94
C ALA A 3 14.18 -2.76 8.16
N LEU A 4 13.19 -2.08 8.76
CA LEU A 4 13.28 -0.68 9.13
C LEU A 4 12.59 -0.43 10.46
N SER A 5 13.22 0.35 11.32
CA SER A 5 12.62 0.87 12.55
C SER A 5 12.88 2.37 12.65
N ALA A 6 11.82 3.15 12.67
CA ALA A 6 11.85 4.58 12.94
C ALA A 6 11.34 4.81 14.37
N LYS A 7 12.13 5.48 15.21
CA LYS A 7 11.82 5.73 16.63
C LYS A 7 11.72 7.21 16.90
N ASN A 8 10.54 7.70 17.22
CA ASN A 8 10.25 9.07 17.62
C ASN A 8 10.76 10.11 16.61
N VAL A 9 10.66 9.81 15.32
CA VAL A 9 11.18 10.65 14.24
C VAL A 9 10.36 11.92 14.14
N THR A 10 11.02 13.06 14.28
CA THR A 10 10.45 14.40 14.15
C THR A 10 11.21 15.20 13.10
N LYS A 11 10.47 15.90 12.23
CA LYS A 11 11.01 16.82 11.24
C LYS A 11 10.20 18.10 11.21
N ARG A 12 10.88 19.22 11.39
CA ARG A 12 10.31 20.57 11.37
C ARG A 12 10.91 21.40 10.25
N TYR A 13 10.06 22.14 9.60
CA TYR A 13 10.45 23.23 8.70
C TYR A 13 10.00 24.56 9.32
N THR A 14 10.50 25.67 8.81
CA THR A 14 10.27 27.01 9.40
C THR A 14 8.81 27.29 9.77
N ASN A 15 7.87 26.83 8.94
CA ASN A 15 6.45 27.17 9.09
C ASN A 15 5.54 25.97 9.39
N HIS A 16 6.06 24.74 9.47
CA HIS A 16 5.25 23.57 9.77
C HIS A 16 6.06 22.38 10.26
N VAL A 17 5.41 21.50 11.01
CA VAL A 17 5.93 20.21 11.42
C VAL A 17 5.56 19.19 10.34
N ALA A 18 6.53 18.58 9.68
CA ALA A 18 6.29 17.58 8.63
C ALA A 18 6.16 16.16 9.19
N LEU A 19 6.85 15.87 10.30
CA LEU A 19 6.73 14.65 11.09
C LEU A 19 6.76 15.01 12.57
N ASP A 20 5.81 14.50 13.34
CA ASP A 20 5.67 14.72 14.76
C ASP A 20 5.70 13.40 15.52
N ASN A 21 6.88 13.07 16.06
CA ASN A 21 7.10 11.87 16.88
C ASN A 21 6.64 10.56 16.24
N VAL A 22 6.97 10.35 14.97
CA VAL A 22 6.56 9.16 14.22
C VAL A 22 7.42 7.97 14.63
N THR A 23 6.77 6.91 15.10
CA THR A 23 7.39 5.62 15.42
C THR A 23 6.69 4.52 14.63
N LEU A 24 7.44 3.76 13.83
CA LEU A 24 6.93 2.62 13.06
C LEU A 24 8.01 1.55 12.87
N THR A 25 7.57 0.33 12.66
CA THR A 25 8.44 -0.83 12.45
C THR A 25 7.96 -1.62 11.23
N ILE A 26 8.88 -1.91 10.32
CA ILE A 26 8.60 -2.62 9.08
C ILE A 26 9.25 -4.00 9.15
N PRO A 27 8.47 -5.07 9.11
CA PRO A 27 8.99 -6.43 9.10
C PRO A 27 9.77 -6.74 7.81
N GLU A 28 10.80 -7.58 7.93
CA GLU A 28 11.50 -8.11 6.76
C GLU A 28 10.58 -8.93 5.85
N LYS A 29 10.90 -8.96 4.55
CA LYS A 29 10.23 -9.79 3.53
C LYS A 29 8.72 -9.56 3.47
N SER A 30 8.32 -8.31 3.64
CA SER A 30 6.93 -7.87 3.60
C SER A 30 6.74 -6.69 2.66
N ILE A 31 5.51 -6.50 2.23
CA ILE A 31 5.08 -5.28 1.53
C ILE A 31 4.36 -4.39 2.54
N TYR A 32 4.93 -3.22 2.77
CA TYR A 32 4.44 -2.25 3.73
C TYR A 32 3.90 -1.00 3.03
N GLY A 33 2.60 -0.73 3.21
CA GLY A 33 1.93 0.45 2.68
C GLY A 33 2.09 1.65 3.61
N LEU A 34 2.71 2.72 3.13
CA LEU A 34 2.79 4.01 3.82
C LEU A 34 1.71 4.93 3.28
N LEU A 35 0.61 5.05 4.01
CA LEU A 35 -0.62 5.70 3.58
C LEU A 35 -0.75 7.11 4.15
N GLY A 36 -1.56 7.93 3.52
CA GLY A 36 -1.89 9.28 4.00
C GLY A 36 -2.17 10.24 2.85
N PRO A 37 -2.86 11.35 3.12
CA PRO A 37 -3.10 12.39 2.13
C PRO A 37 -1.79 13.08 1.69
N ASN A 38 -1.87 13.88 0.62
CA ASN A 38 -0.74 14.71 0.19
C ASN A 38 -0.39 15.71 1.31
N GLY A 39 0.92 15.88 1.55
CA GLY A 39 1.41 16.73 2.64
C GLY A 39 1.36 16.10 4.04
N ALA A 40 0.92 14.84 4.20
CA ALA A 40 0.84 14.18 5.51
C ALA A 40 2.20 13.89 6.17
N GLY A 41 3.30 13.90 5.40
CA GLY A 41 4.65 13.60 5.89
C GLY A 41 5.31 12.36 5.29
N LYS A 42 4.60 11.56 4.46
CA LYS A 42 5.13 10.31 3.86
C LYS A 42 6.46 10.51 3.14
N THR A 43 6.51 11.41 2.17
CA THR A 43 7.72 11.71 1.39
C THR A 43 8.84 12.27 2.27
N THR A 44 8.52 13.00 3.34
CA THR A 44 9.51 13.47 4.32
C THR A 44 10.16 12.29 5.05
N LEU A 45 9.37 11.31 5.52
CA LEU A 45 9.90 10.10 6.14
C LEU A 45 10.75 9.29 5.16
N ILE A 46 10.27 9.10 3.92
CA ILE A 46 11.02 8.43 2.85
C ILE A 46 12.36 9.12 2.59
N ARG A 47 12.39 10.45 2.52
CA ARG A 47 13.63 11.22 2.31
C ARG A 47 14.60 11.08 3.48
N ILE A 48 14.13 10.97 4.72
CA ILE A 48 14.98 10.69 5.89
C ILE A 48 15.58 9.29 5.79
N VAL A 49 14.78 8.27 5.47
CA VAL A 49 15.27 6.88 5.31
C VAL A 49 16.31 6.78 4.20
N ASN A 50 16.16 7.55 3.12
CA ASN A 50 17.14 7.61 2.01
C ASN A 50 18.30 8.58 2.27
N GLN A 51 18.41 9.17 3.47
CA GLN A 51 19.46 10.13 3.84
C GLN A 51 19.54 11.38 2.93
N ILE A 52 18.43 11.74 2.28
CA ILE A 52 18.32 12.96 1.48
C ILE A 52 18.19 14.17 2.41
N ILE A 53 17.55 14.00 3.55
CA ILE A 53 17.42 14.97 4.64
C ILE A 53 17.60 14.28 5.99
N ASN A 54 18.02 15.04 7.00
CA ASN A 54 18.13 14.54 8.37
C ASN A 54 16.83 14.78 9.16
N SER A 55 16.51 13.88 10.10
CA SER A 55 15.53 14.14 11.15
C SER A 55 16.08 15.17 12.14
N ASP A 56 15.18 15.94 12.77
CA ASP A 56 15.59 16.86 13.82
C ASP A 56 15.63 16.16 15.20
N GLN A 57 14.81 15.10 15.36
CA GLN A 57 14.79 14.22 16.55
C GLN A 57 14.48 12.79 16.12
N GLY A 58 14.79 11.85 17.00
CA GLY A 58 14.57 10.44 16.81
C GLY A 58 15.65 9.76 15.99
N GLU A 59 15.49 8.47 15.77
CA GLU A 59 16.48 7.63 15.11
C GLU A 59 15.83 6.68 14.12
N VAL A 60 16.55 6.33 13.07
CA VAL A 60 16.14 5.32 12.08
C VAL A 60 17.17 4.20 12.08
N PHE A 61 16.70 2.96 12.03
CA PHE A 61 17.52 1.77 11.94
C PHE A 61 17.12 0.98 10.69
N ILE A 62 18.11 0.45 9.99
CA ILE A 62 17.94 -0.43 8.83
C ILE A 62 18.61 -1.77 9.14
N PHE A 63 17.83 -2.86 9.10
CA PHE A 63 18.27 -4.21 9.46
C PHE A 63 19.00 -4.27 10.83
N GLY A 64 18.50 -3.50 11.81
CA GLY A 64 19.05 -3.45 13.17
C GLY A 64 20.21 -2.49 13.37
N GLU A 65 20.79 -1.94 12.31
CA GLU A 65 21.89 -0.96 12.37
C GLU A 65 21.36 0.46 12.25
N LYS A 66 21.93 1.39 13.01
CA LYS A 66 21.60 2.81 12.89
C LYS A 66 21.88 3.29 11.48
N LEU A 67 20.92 4.02 10.90
CA LEU A 67 21.00 4.54 9.53
C LEU A 67 22.31 5.31 9.31
N ASN A 68 23.04 4.91 8.27
CA ASN A 68 24.33 5.51 7.86
C ASN A 68 24.52 5.36 6.34
N GLU A 69 25.56 5.98 5.80
CA GLU A 69 25.84 6.04 4.36
C GLU A 69 26.01 4.67 3.69
N ASN A 70 26.44 3.63 4.43
CA ASN A 70 26.59 2.28 3.88
C ASN A 70 25.27 1.66 3.46
N HIS A 71 24.14 2.12 4.01
CA HIS A 71 22.82 1.62 3.64
C HIS A 71 22.38 2.03 2.24
N ILE A 72 23.02 3.03 1.61
CA ILE A 72 22.68 3.48 0.24
C ILE A 72 22.79 2.33 -0.77
N GLY A 73 23.77 1.43 -0.58
CA GLY A 73 23.97 0.27 -1.46
C GLY A 73 22.89 -0.83 -1.32
N VAL A 74 22.22 -0.92 -0.18
CA VAL A 74 21.20 -1.95 0.10
C VAL A 74 19.77 -1.43 -0.07
N ILE A 75 19.60 -0.12 -0.32
CA ILE A 75 18.30 0.53 -0.54
C ILE A 75 18.12 0.85 -2.03
N GLY A 76 17.00 0.39 -2.60
CA GLY A 76 16.48 0.86 -3.88
C GLY A 76 15.41 1.92 -3.64
N TYR A 77 15.52 3.10 -4.24
CA TYR A 77 14.53 4.17 -4.11
C TYR A 77 14.01 4.62 -5.47
N LEU A 78 12.71 4.53 -5.64
CA LEU A 78 11.97 5.05 -6.79
C LEU A 78 11.19 6.28 -6.31
N PRO A 79 11.64 7.50 -6.64
CA PRO A 79 10.91 8.72 -6.29
C PRO A 79 9.69 8.92 -7.19
N GLU A 80 8.70 9.68 -6.70
CA GLU A 80 7.52 10.09 -7.48
C GLU A 80 7.94 10.91 -8.72
N GLU A 81 8.89 11.85 -8.54
CA GLU A 81 9.45 12.62 -9.63
C GLU A 81 10.57 11.84 -10.34
N ARG A 82 10.62 11.96 -11.66
CA ARG A 82 11.58 11.20 -12.47
C ARG A 82 13.00 11.74 -12.35
N GLY A 83 13.88 10.95 -11.77
CA GLY A 83 15.31 11.23 -11.63
C GLY A 83 16.15 10.77 -12.83
N LEU A 84 15.59 10.68 -14.04
CA LEU A 84 16.34 10.23 -15.21
C LEU A 84 16.98 11.40 -15.95
N TYR A 85 18.24 11.22 -16.41
CA TYR A 85 18.98 12.22 -17.18
C TYR A 85 18.56 12.16 -18.66
N LYS A 86 17.81 13.16 -19.10
CA LYS A 86 17.14 13.20 -20.42
C LYS A 86 18.05 12.95 -21.60
N LYS A 87 19.29 13.46 -21.57
CA LYS A 87 20.25 13.39 -22.69
C LYS A 87 21.01 12.06 -22.79
N LEU A 88 20.97 11.24 -21.75
CA LEU A 88 21.63 9.93 -21.75
C LEU A 88 20.81 8.90 -22.54
N LYS A 89 21.50 7.91 -23.12
CA LYS A 89 20.85 6.70 -23.59
C LYS A 89 20.39 5.84 -22.43
N VAL A 90 19.36 5.03 -22.62
CA VAL A 90 18.82 4.09 -21.62
C VAL A 90 19.93 3.21 -21.04
N GLY A 91 20.75 2.59 -21.87
CA GLY A 91 21.88 1.77 -21.43
C GLY A 91 22.89 2.54 -20.58
N GLU A 92 23.26 3.76 -21.00
CA GLU A 92 24.17 4.63 -20.24
C GLU A 92 23.58 5.01 -18.88
N GLN A 93 22.30 5.38 -18.86
CA GLN A 93 21.55 5.71 -17.64
C GLN A 93 21.55 4.55 -16.64
N LEU A 94 21.21 3.34 -17.10
CA LEU A 94 21.17 2.15 -16.25
C LEU A 94 22.56 1.82 -15.70
N LEU A 95 23.59 1.83 -16.55
CA LEU A 95 24.98 1.57 -16.14
C LEU A 95 25.45 2.59 -15.11
N TYR A 96 25.18 3.88 -15.34
CA TYR A 96 25.56 4.95 -14.42
C TYR A 96 24.93 4.76 -13.04
N LEU A 97 23.60 4.55 -12.99
CA LEU A 97 22.90 4.38 -11.71
C LEU A 97 23.31 3.09 -10.98
N ALA A 98 23.56 2.00 -11.70
CA ALA A 98 24.06 0.76 -11.11
C ALA A 98 25.44 0.92 -10.47
N GLN A 99 26.36 1.65 -11.16
CA GLN A 99 27.69 1.92 -10.64
C GLN A 99 27.66 2.82 -9.40
N LEU A 100 26.74 3.78 -9.32
CA LEU A 100 26.51 4.57 -8.10
C LEU A 100 26.05 3.71 -6.90
N LYS A 101 25.43 2.55 -7.18
CA LYS A 101 25.06 1.54 -6.16
C LYS A 101 26.19 0.53 -5.90
N GLY A 102 27.41 0.76 -6.39
CA GLY A 102 28.58 -0.07 -6.13
C GLY A 102 28.73 -1.27 -7.07
N MET A 103 27.92 -1.40 -8.11
CA MET A 103 28.07 -2.49 -9.07
C MET A 103 29.28 -2.29 -9.99
N SER A 104 30.01 -3.37 -10.31
CA SER A 104 30.99 -3.32 -11.38
C SER A 104 30.30 -3.10 -12.73
N ARG A 105 30.99 -2.49 -13.69
CA ARG A 105 30.44 -2.21 -15.03
C ARG A 105 29.96 -3.49 -15.73
N SER A 106 30.68 -4.61 -15.57
CA SER A 106 30.30 -5.91 -16.15
C SER A 106 28.97 -6.40 -15.56
N ARG A 107 28.84 -6.45 -14.24
CA ARG A 107 27.61 -6.87 -13.56
C ARG A 107 26.45 -5.91 -13.85
N ALA A 108 26.71 -4.59 -13.87
CA ALA A 108 25.71 -3.59 -14.24
C ALA A 108 25.16 -3.82 -15.66
N THR A 109 26.06 -4.12 -16.64
CA THR A 109 25.66 -4.43 -18.02
C THR A 109 24.80 -5.69 -18.09
N GLU A 110 25.22 -6.76 -17.43
CA GLU A 110 24.50 -8.02 -17.37
C GLU A 110 23.10 -7.86 -16.79
N GLN A 111 23.01 -7.25 -15.60
CA GLN A 111 21.74 -7.04 -14.91
C GLN A 111 20.81 -6.11 -15.69
N SER A 112 21.33 -5.01 -16.24
CA SER A 112 20.53 -4.11 -17.06
C SER A 112 19.92 -4.84 -18.28
N LYS A 113 20.71 -5.61 -19.00
CA LYS A 113 20.23 -6.39 -20.15
C LYS A 113 19.24 -7.49 -19.73
N LYS A 114 19.45 -8.15 -18.58
CA LYS A 114 18.52 -9.14 -18.01
C LYS A 114 17.15 -8.50 -17.76
N TRP A 115 17.11 -7.34 -17.12
CA TRP A 115 15.88 -6.62 -16.84
C TRP A 115 15.19 -6.09 -18.11
N LEU A 116 15.94 -5.53 -19.07
CA LEU A 116 15.38 -5.08 -20.34
C LEU A 116 14.77 -6.24 -21.14
N LYS A 117 15.41 -7.42 -21.14
CA LYS A 117 14.85 -8.64 -21.75
C LYS A 117 13.58 -9.08 -21.04
N LYS A 118 13.58 -9.12 -19.71
CA LYS A 118 12.41 -9.50 -18.88
C LYS A 118 11.19 -8.62 -19.18
N PHE A 119 11.41 -7.32 -19.40
CA PHE A 119 10.37 -6.35 -19.75
C PHE A 119 10.07 -6.27 -21.24
N GLN A 120 10.77 -7.07 -22.08
CA GLN A 120 10.63 -7.09 -23.54
C GLN A 120 10.91 -5.73 -24.19
N ILE A 121 11.92 -5.01 -23.70
CA ILE A 121 12.30 -3.66 -24.13
C ILE A 121 13.80 -3.53 -24.41
N MET A 122 14.43 -4.61 -24.85
CA MET A 122 15.88 -4.64 -25.13
C MET A 122 16.27 -3.67 -26.24
N ASP A 123 15.38 -3.41 -27.17
CA ASP A 123 15.51 -2.44 -28.27
C ASP A 123 15.59 -0.99 -27.79
N TRP A 124 15.30 -0.73 -26.51
CA TRP A 124 15.43 0.63 -25.95
C TRP A 124 16.84 0.98 -25.49
N TRP A 125 17.76 0.03 -25.48
CA TRP A 125 19.12 0.21 -24.96
C TRP A 125 19.82 1.47 -25.51
N ASP A 126 19.70 1.73 -26.83
CA ASP A 126 20.32 2.88 -27.49
C ASP A 126 19.41 4.09 -27.67
N LYS A 127 18.14 4.01 -27.22
CA LYS A 127 17.22 5.15 -27.24
C LYS A 127 17.64 6.18 -26.19
N LYS A 128 17.47 7.47 -26.49
CA LYS A 128 17.64 8.52 -25.51
C LYS A 128 16.47 8.53 -24.52
N VAL A 129 16.74 8.91 -23.27
CA VAL A 129 15.71 9.00 -22.23
C VAL A 129 14.64 10.05 -22.59
N GLU A 130 15.01 11.14 -23.27
CA GLU A 130 14.07 12.16 -23.72
C GLU A 130 13.05 11.67 -24.75
N ASP A 131 13.38 10.61 -25.50
CA ASP A 131 12.49 10.00 -26.52
C ASP A 131 11.50 9.00 -25.92
N LEU A 132 11.57 8.73 -24.63
CA LEU A 132 10.69 7.79 -23.95
C LEU A 132 9.35 8.44 -23.61
N SER A 133 8.26 7.68 -23.84
CA SER A 133 6.96 8.05 -23.29
C SER A 133 6.97 8.01 -21.74
N LYS A 134 5.94 8.56 -21.13
CA LYS A 134 5.80 8.57 -19.66
C LYS A 134 5.89 7.18 -19.05
N GLY A 135 5.16 6.20 -19.59
CA GLY A 135 5.18 4.81 -19.11
C GLY A 135 6.50 4.11 -19.40
N MET A 136 7.14 4.40 -20.55
CA MET A 136 8.48 3.87 -20.86
C MET A 136 9.53 4.36 -19.86
N ALA A 137 9.57 5.66 -19.57
CA ALA A 137 10.50 6.24 -18.59
C ALA A 137 10.27 5.64 -17.19
N GLN A 138 9.02 5.38 -16.81
CA GLN A 138 8.68 4.73 -15.53
C GLN A 138 9.24 3.31 -15.44
N LYS A 139 9.16 2.50 -16.52
CA LYS A 139 9.78 1.17 -16.55
C LYS A 139 11.30 1.24 -16.35
N ILE A 140 11.97 2.16 -17.03
CA ILE A 140 13.41 2.34 -16.89
C ILE A 140 13.78 2.78 -15.47
N GLN A 141 12.99 3.67 -14.87
CA GLN A 141 13.18 4.11 -13.49
C GLN A 141 12.98 2.95 -12.49
N PHE A 142 11.95 2.12 -12.68
CA PHE A 142 11.76 0.91 -11.86
C PHE A 142 12.97 -0.04 -12.00
N ILE A 143 13.41 -0.34 -13.22
CA ILE A 143 14.58 -1.20 -13.46
C ILE A 143 15.81 -0.64 -12.73
N SER A 144 16.07 0.66 -12.86
CA SER A 144 17.23 1.30 -12.18
C SER A 144 17.16 1.18 -10.67
N THR A 145 15.95 1.11 -10.11
CA THR A 145 15.72 0.99 -8.67
C THR A 145 16.01 -0.42 -8.13
N VAL A 146 15.76 -1.46 -8.93
CA VAL A 146 15.79 -2.85 -8.43
C VAL A 146 16.95 -3.69 -8.98
N MET A 147 17.63 -3.25 -10.04
CA MET A 147 18.64 -4.07 -10.74
C MET A 147 19.91 -4.38 -9.92
N HIS A 148 20.17 -3.63 -8.85
CA HIS A 148 21.27 -3.89 -7.93
C HIS A 148 20.90 -4.85 -6.79
N GLU A 149 19.70 -5.47 -6.87
CA GLU A 149 19.19 -6.47 -5.93
C GLU A 149 19.11 -5.95 -4.48
N PRO A 150 18.44 -4.80 -4.25
CA PRO A 150 18.36 -4.19 -2.93
C PRO A 150 17.56 -5.05 -1.94
N LYS A 151 17.99 -5.05 -0.67
CA LYS A 151 17.25 -5.73 0.41
C LYS A 151 16.02 -4.92 0.86
N LEU A 152 16.09 -3.59 0.76
CA LEU A 152 14.98 -2.66 1.05
C LEU A 152 14.66 -1.85 -0.21
N ILE A 153 13.41 -1.91 -0.65
CA ILE A 153 12.93 -1.19 -1.83
C ILE A 153 11.88 -0.18 -1.38
N ILE A 154 12.07 1.07 -1.71
CA ILE A 154 11.14 2.15 -1.40
C ILE A 154 10.58 2.70 -2.71
N LEU A 155 9.27 2.64 -2.87
CA LEU A 155 8.56 3.04 -4.09
C LEU A 155 7.58 4.15 -3.73
N ASP A 156 7.83 5.37 -4.22
CA ASP A 156 6.95 6.51 -4.01
C ASP A 156 6.02 6.67 -5.23
N GLU A 157 4.72 6.39 -5.05
CA GLU A 157 3.68 6.37 -6.09
C GLU A 157 4.07 5.55 -7.35
N PRO A 158 4.47 4.25 -7.21
CA PRO A 158 5.09 3.47 -8.29
C PRO A 158 4.20 3.26 -9.51
N PHE A 159 2.88 3.37 -9.36
CA PHE A 159 1.90 3.13 -10.43
C PHE A 159 1.48 4.40 -11.18
N SER A 160 2.04 5.56 -10.82
CA SER A 160 1.74 6.83 -11.47
C SER A 160 2.20 6.81 -12.93
N GLY A 161 1.26 6.97 -13.87
CA GLY A 161 1.56 7.06 -15.30
C GLY A 161 1.65 5.73 -16.04
N PHE A 162 1.33 4.62 -15.41
CA PHE A 162 1.10 3.35 -16.07
C PHE A 162 -0.37 3.17 -16.47
N ASP A 163 -0.57 2.51 -17.62
CA ASP A 163 -1.84 1.89 -17.96
C ASP A 163 -2.04 0.58 -17.14
N PRO A 164 -3.26 0.01 -17.11
CA PRO A 164 -3.55 -1.18 -16.31
C PRO A 164 -2.64 -2.37 -16.59
N VAL A 165 -2.24 -2.59 -17.86
CA VAL A 165 -1.39 -3.74 -18.24
C VAL A 165 0.02 -3.57 -17.68
N ASN A 166 0.59 -2.38 -17.81
CA ASN A 166 1.91 -2.06 -17.27
C ASN A 166 1.90 -2.05 -15.74
N ALA A 167 0.83 -1.56 -15.11
CA ALA A 167 0.66 -1.61 -13.66
C ALA A 167 0.65 -3.07 -13.15
N GLN A 168 -0.04 -3.97 -13.84
CA GLN A 168 -0.07 -5.39 -13.49
C GLN A 168 1.32 -6.04 -13.60
N LEU A 169 2.09 -5.70 -14.64
CA LEU A 169 3.46 -6.19 -14.81
C LEU A 169 4.34 -5.76 -13.63
N ILE A 170 4.30 -4.47 -13.25
CA ILE A 170 5.06 -3.96 -12.10
C ILE A 170 4.61 -4.60 -10.79
N THR A 171 3.30 -4.83 -10.62
CA THR A 171 2.75 -5.55 -9.47
C THR A 171 3.36 -6.95 -9.32
N GLN A 172 3.40 -7.72 -10.41
CA GLN A 172 3.99 -9.06 -10.41
C GLN A 172 5.49 -9.02 -10.05
N GLU A 173 6.21 -8.02 -10.54
CA GLU A 173 7.63 -7.84 -10.21
C GLU A 173 7.84 -7.48 -8.74
N ILE A 174 6.99 -6.62 -8.17
CA ILE A 174 7.01 -6.27 -6.73
C ILE A 174 6.80 -7.53 -5.88
N LEU A 175 5.81 -8.36 -6.21
CA LEU A 175 5.56 -9.62 -5.51
C LEU A 175 6.75 -10.58 -5.63
N SER A 176 7.31 -10.73 -6.84
CA SER A 176 8.50 -11.56 -7.08
C SER A 176 9.72 -11.07 -6.27
N LEU A 177 9.94 -9.77 -6.15
CA LEU A 177 11.04 -9.20 -5.37
C LEU A 177 10.86 -9.49 -3.88
N ARG A 178 9.63 -9.37 -3.33
CA ARG A 178 9.32 -9.77 -1.95
C ARG A 178 9.59 -11.26 -1.72
N ASP A 179 9.10 -12.10 -2.62
CA ASP A 179 9.25 -13.56 -2.50
C ASP A 179 10.72 -14.00 -2.60
N ASN A 180 11.56 -13.23 -3.29
CA ASN A 180 13.01 -13.39 -3.33
C ASN A 180 13.74 -12.75 -2.12
N GLY A 181 13.01 -12.24 -1.14
CA GLY A 181 13.55 -11.81 0.15
C GLY A 181 13.73 -10.30 0.33
N SER A 182 13.37 -9.47 -0.64
CA SER A 182 13.37 -8.02 -0.46
C SER A 182 12.19 -7.58 0.42
N THR A 183 12.39 -6.52 1.19
CA THR A 183 11.32 -5.80 1.89
C THR A 183 10.93 -4.59 1.05
N ILE A 184 9.62 -4.34 0.93
CA ILE A 184 9.13 -3.29 0.06
C ILE A 184 8.28 -2.31 0.85
N ILE A 185 8.62 -1.04 0.79
CA ILE A 185 7.80 0.06 1.29
C ILE A 185 7.24 0.76 0.07
N PHE A 186 5.93 0.91 0.00
CA PHE A 186 5.42 1.77 -1.03
C PHE A 186 4.41 2.79 -0.48
N SER A 187 4.56 4.03 -0.92
CA SER A 187 3.62 5.08 -0.61
C SER A 187 2.62 5.20 -1.75
N THR A 188 1.35 5.31 -1.39
CA THR A 188 0.27 5.54 -2.36
C THR A 188 -0.96 6.13 -1.69
N HIS A 189 -1.79 6.76 -2.50
CA HIS A 189 -3.15 7.15 -2.16
C HIS A 189 -4.21 6.23 -2.78
N ARG A 190 -3.79 5.20 -3.56
CA ARG A 190 -4.68 4.22 -4.20
C ARG A 190 -4.96 3.06 -3.26
N MET A 191 -6.11 3.10 -2.58
CA MET A 191 -6.46 2.11 -1.55
C MET A 191 -6.68 0.70 -2.11
N GLU A 192 -7.12 0.56 -3.37
CA GLU A 192 -7.23 -0.72 -4.06
C GLU A 192 -5.88 -1.45 -4.13
N THR A 193 -4.82 -0.72 -4.50
CA THR A 193 -3.47 -1.28 -4.55
C THR A 193 -2.98 -1.71 -3.17
N VAL A 194 -3.35 -0.96 -2.13
CA VAL A 194 -3.05 -1.34 -0.73
C VAL A 194 -3.78 -2.62 -0.33
N GLU A 195 -5.06 -2.72 -0.72
CA GLU A 195 -5.89 -3.90 -0.46
C GLU A 195 -5.25 -5.16 -1.05
N ASP A 196 -4.76 -5.07 -2.28
CA ASP A 196 -4.25 -6.22 -3.03
C ASP A 196 -2.82 -6.61 -2.63
N LEU A 197 -1.94 -5.63 -2.35
CA LEU A 197 -0.51 -5.87 -2.23
C LEU A 197 0.04 -5.86 -0.81
N CYS A 198 -0.50 -5.05 0.09
CA CYS A 198 0.14 -4.84 1.38
C CYS A 198 -0.13 -5.97 2.37
N ASP A 199 0.94 -6.38 3.07
CA ASP A 199 0.87 -7.24 4.25
C ASP A 199 0.64 -6.40 5.51
N HIS A 200 1.32 -5.25 5.58
CA HIS A 200 1.27 -4.28 6.69
C HIS A 200 1.01 -2.88 6.16
N ILE A 201 0.48 -2.03 7.00
CA ILE A 201 0.21 -0.63 6.65
C ILE A 201 0.53 0.30 7.81
N ALA A 202 0.88 1.56 7.49
CA ALA A 202 0.76 2.68 8.41
C ALA A 202 0.06 3.84 7.71
N LEU A 203 -0.80 4.52 8.45
CA LEU A 203 -1.43 5.76 8.04
C LEU A 203 -0.79 6.94 8.76
N ILE A 204 -0.24 7.87 7.98
CA ILE A 204 0.22 9.17 8.48
C ILE A 204 -0.81 10.22 8.06
N ASN A 205 -1.29 11.00 9.02
CA ASN A 205 -2.15 12.14 8.78
C ASN A 205 -1.74 13.31 9.67
N LYS A 206 -1.72 14.53 9.11
CA LYS A 206 -1.30 15.75 9.83
C LYS A 206 -0.01 15.54 10.62
N SER A 207 1.00 14.95 9.95
CA SER A 207 2.37 14.70 10.48
C SER A 207 2.47 13.61 11.56
N LYS A 208 1.37 12.96 11.93
CA LYS A 208 1.33 11.92 12.97
C LYS A 208 0.95 10.57 12.39
N LYS A 209 1.49 9.51 12.99
CA LYS A 209 1.05 8.14 12.72
C LYS A 209 -0.29 7.90 13.42
N ILE A 210 -1.34 7.60 12.66
CA ILE A 210 -2.70 7.35 13.18
C ILE A 210 -2.91 5.88 13.45
N ILE A 211 -2.50 5.01 12.50
CA ILE A 211 -2.65 3.56 12.60
C ILE A 211 -1.41 2.88 12.04
N ASP A 212 -1.11 1.67 12.53
CA ASP A 212 0.03 0.88 12.12
C ASP A 212 -0.21 -0.60 12.48
N GLY A 213 0.11 -1.51 11.56
CA GLY A 213 0.06 -2.93 11.82
C GLY A 213 -0.24 -3.81 10.60
N PRO A 214 -0.42 -5.12 10.82
CA PRO A 214 -0.87 -6.04 9.79
C PRO A 214 -2.22 -5.59 9.21
N LYS A 215 -2.33 -5.49 7.88
CA LYS A 215 -3.56 -5.03 7.19
C LYS A 215 -4.81 -5.75 7.68
N LYS A 216 -4.72 -7.08 7.84
CA LYS A 216 -5.84 -7.90 8.34
C LYS A 216 -6.29 -7.46 9.74
N GLN A 217 -5.34 -7.27 10.67
CA GLN A 217 -5.67 -6.84 12.04
C GLN A 217 -6.30 -5.45 12.06
N VAL A 218 -5.78 -4.54 11.25
CA VAL A 218 -6.37 -3.21 11.09
C VAL A 218 -7.82 -3.34 10.61
N LYS A 219 -8.08 -4.08 9.55
CA LYS A 219 -9.46 -4.29 9.05
C LYS A 219 -10.38 -4.94 10.08
N ASP A 220 -9.87 -5.91 10.85
CA ASP A 220 -10.64 -6.60 11.90
C ASP A 220 -11.06 -5.65 13.04
N GLN A 221 -10.26 -4.62 13.36
CA GLN A 221 -10.61 -3.61 14.37
C GLN A 221 -11.80 -2.73 13.95
N TYR A 222 -12.02 -2.55 12.64
CA TYR A 222 -13.10 -1.72 12.09
C TYR A 222 -14.31 -2.52 11.61
N LYS A 223 -14.40 -3.81 11.92
CA LYS A 223 -15.58 -4.63 11.66
C LYS A 223 -16.76 -4.14 12.48
N SER A 224 -17.94 -4.09 11.87
CA SER A 224 -19.17 -3.60 12.47
C SER A 224 -20.21 -4.69 12.76
N ASN A 225 -19.79 -5.97 12.75
CA ASN A 225 -20.68 -7.14 12.87
C ASN A 225 -21.87 -7.10 11.89
N THR A 226 -21.56 -6.69 10.65
CA THR A 226 -22.53 -6.53 9.57
C THR A 226 -22.34 -7.65 8.56
N PHE A 227 -23.46 -8.18 8.04
CA PHE A 227 -23.48 -9.30 7.12
C PHE A 227 -24.28 -8.94 5.87
N ILE A 228 -23.80 -9.36 4.72
CA ILE A 228 -24.51 -9.29 3.45
C ILE A 228 -25.06 -10.68 3.17
N VAL A 229 -26.37 -10.75 2.98
CA VAL A 229 -27.12 -11.98 2.82
C VAL A 229 -27.86 -11.94 1.49
N GLU A 230 -27.60 -12.90 0.63
CA GLU A 230 -28.37 -13.10 -0.58
C GLU A 230 -29.35 -14.26 -0.36
N HIS A 231 -30.63 -14.05 -0.68
CA HIS A 231 -31.68 -15.03 -0.39
C HIS A 231 -32.83 -14.92 -1.38
N LYS A 232 -33.61 -16.01 -1.50
CA LYS A 232 -34.83 -16.03 -2.28
C LYS A 232 -36.05 -16.08 -1.38
N GLY A 233 -37.17 -15.59 -1.87
CA GLY A 233 -38.45 -15.64 -1.20
C GLY A 233 -39.04 -14.27 -0.90
N ASN A 234 -39.24 -13.93 0.37
CA ASN A 234 -39.86 -12.68 0.80
C ASN A 234 -38.85 -11.78 1.50
N HIS A 235 -39.25 -10.53 1.75
CA HIS A 235 -38.48 -9.60 2.57
C HIS A 235 -38.18 -10.22 3.94
N LEU A 236 -36.90 -10.16 4.34
CA LEU A 236 -36.44 -10.67 5.62
C LEU A 236 -37.05 -9.86 6.77
N GLN A 237 -37.67 -10.59 7.73
CA GLN A 237 -38.10 -10.02 8.99
C GLN A 237 -37.29 -10.65 10.12
N LEU A 238 -36.51 -9.83 10.82
CA LEU A 238 -35.64 -10.23 11.91
C LEU A 238 -36.05 -9.50 13.20
N PRO A 239 -35.81 -10.10 14.38
CA PRO A 239 -36.06 -9.44 15.65
C PRO A 239 -35.23 -8.14 15.78
N LEU A 240 -35.91 -7.00 15.86
CA LEU A 240 -35.28 -5.67 15.91
C LEU A 240 -34.41 -5.45 17.15
N GLU A 241 -34.65 -6.21 18.20
CA GLU A 241 -33.83 -6.18 19.42
C GLU A 241 -32.41 -6.72 19.21
N ARG A 242 -32.23 -7.59 18.22
CA ARG A 242 -30.94 -8.27 17.94
C ARG A 242 -30.33 -7.89 16.62
N TYR A 243 -31.12 -7.44 15.65
CA TYR A 243 -30.73 -7.18 14.30
C TYR A 243 -31.32 -5.88 13.78
N GLN A 244 -30.51 -5.17 13.02
CA GLN A 244 -30.93 -4.01 12.23
C GLN A 244 -30.78 -4.36 10.75
N ILE A 245 -31.84 -4.26 9.97
CA ILE A 245 -31.76 -4.31 8.52
C ILE A 245 -31.30 -2.92 8.06
N VAL A 246 -30.06 -2.84 7.56
CA VAL A 246 -29.46 -1.58 7.11
C VAL A 246 -29.93 -1.24 5.70
N ARG A 247 -29.99 -2.26 4.83
CA ARG A 247 -30.40 -2.13 3.44
C ARG A 247 -31.04 -3.44 2.98
N GLN A 248 -32.04 -3.35 2.13
CA GLN A 248 -32.64 -4.50 1.46
C GLN A 248 -32.97 -4.11 0.02
N GLU A 249 -32.42 -4.85 -0.92
CA GLU A 249 -32.61 -4.65 -2.36
C GLU A 249 -33.28 -5.86 -2.95
N THR A 250 -34.20 -5.61 -3.87
CA THR A 250 -34.89 -6.64 -4.63
C THR A 250 -34.30 -6.70 -6.03
N HIS A 251 -33.90 -7.88 -6.44
CA HIS A 251 -33.48 -8.18 -7.80
C HIS A 251 -34.54 -9.02 -8.52
N GLU A 252 -34.32 -9.35 -9.79
CA GLU A 252 -35.22 -10.19 -10.58
C GLU A 252 -35.41 -11.57 -9.91
N ASP A 253 -36.49 -12.27 -10.23
CA ASP A 253 -36.80 -13.62 -9.75
C ASP A 253 -36.94 -13.81 -8.22
N ASN A 254 -37.49 -12.81 -7.50
CA ASN A 254 -37.61 -12.87 -6.03
C ASN A 254 -36.27 -13.09 -5.30
N HIS A 255 -35.19 -12.61 -5.88
CA HIS A 255 -33.87 -12.61 -5.28
C HIS A 255 -33.64 -11.29 -4.51
N PHE A 256 -33.19 -11.41 -3.28
CA PHE A 256 -32.95 -10.27 -2.39
C PHE A 256 -31.49 -10.22 -1.95
N VAL A 257 -30.95 -9.01 -1.84
CA VAL A 257 -29.68 -8.74 -1.17
C VAL A 257 -29.97 -7.89 0.07
N THR A 258 -29.77 -8.48 1.24
CA THR A 258 -30.07 -7.83 2.52
C THR A 258 -28.80 -7.60 3.32
N THR A 259 -28.53 -6.36 3.73
CA THR A 259 -27.45 -6.02 4.67
C THR A 259 -28.03 -5.97 6.08
N ILE A 260 -27.50 -6.85 6.95
CA ILE A 260 -27.96 -7.04 8.32
C ILE A 260 -26.83 -6.64 9.26
N LYS A 261 -27.10 -5.76 10.21
CA LYS A 261 -26.22 -5.50 11.33
C LYS A 261 -26.73 -6.27 12.55
N ALA A 262 -25.90 -7.12 13.12
CA ALA A 262 -26.17 -7.82 14.35
C ALA A 262 -25.55 -7.11 15.57
N ASN A 263 -26.12 -7.30 16.75
CA ASN A 263 -25.50 -6.84 17.99
C ASN A 263 -24.12 -7.50 18.18
N ASN A 264 -23.22 -6.85 18.91
CA ASN A 264 -21.81 -7.28 19.03
C ASN A 264 -21.62 -8.64 19.72
N ASP A 265 -22.59 -9.11 20.48
CA ASP A 265 -22.62 -10.42 21.15
C ASP A 265 -23.06 -11.57 20.24
N ILE A 266 -23.61 -11.28 19.07
CA ILE A 266 -24.14 -12.25 18.13
C ILE A 266 -23.06 -12.68 17.15
N LYS A 267 -22.78 -13.97 17.10
CA LYS A 267 -21.80 -14.55 16.16
C LYS A 267 -22.46 -14.90 14.83
N ALA A 268 -21.67 -14.87 13.74
CA ALA A 268 -22.11 -15.22 12.38
C ALA A 268 -22.94 -16.51 12.31
N ASN A 269 -22.52 -17.56 13.02
CA ASN A 269 -23.28 -18.84 13.04
C ASN A 269 -24.68 -18.72 13.65
N GLN A 270 -24.91 -17.77 14.54
CA GLN A 270 -26.24 -17.53 15.13
C GLN A 270 -27.13 -16.82 14.11
N VAL A 271 -26.55 -15.85 13.37
CA VAL A 271 -27.24 -15.17 12.26
C VAL A 271 -27.68 -16.20 11.20
N ILE A 272 -26.74 -17.06 10.76
CA ILE A 272 -27.03 -18.11 9.76
C ILE A 272 -28.14 -19.02 10.19
N ARG A 273 -28.14 -19.54 11.43
CA ARG A 273 -29.18 -20.42 11.95
C ARG A 273 -30.56 -19.75 11.91
N GLU A 274 -30.62 -18.48 12.25
CA GLU A 274 -31.89 -17.74 12.26
C GLU A 274 -32.40 -17.44 10.85
N LEU A 275 -31.52 -17.38 9.86
CA LEU A 275 -31.88 -17.15 8.47
C LEU A 275 -32.32 -18.41 7.73
N ILE A 276 -31.70 -19.56 8.00
CA ILE A 276 -31.99 -20.85 7.31
C ILE A 276 -33.46 -21.24 7.46
N ASP A 277 -34.06 -20.99 8.64
CA ASP A 277 -35.47 -21.33 8.91
C ASP A 277 -36.46 -20.35 8.26
N LYS A 278 -35.98 -19.18 7.75
CA LYS A 278 -36.85 -18.10 7.28
C LYS A 278 -36.82 -17.90 5.78
N THR A 279 -35.73 -18.31 5.12
CA THR A 279 -35.53 -18.02 3.70
C THR A 279 -34.59 -19.04 3.04
N GLU A 280 -34.65 -19.16 1.72
CA GLU A 280 -33.66 -19.90 0.92
C GLU A 280 -32.39 -19.07 0.78
N LEU A 281 -31.40 -19.38 1.61
CA LEU A 281 -30.10 -18.67 1.64
C LEU A 281 -29.23 -19.08 0.44
N THR A 282 -28.81 -18.12 -0.38
CA THR A 282 -27.93 -18.35 -1.53
C THR A 282 -26.50 -17.90 -1.28
N SER A 283 -26.29 -16.85 -0.44
CA SER A 283 -24.96 -16.37 -0.06
C SER A 283 -25.02 -15.74 1.33
N PHE A 284 -23.94 -15.91 2.08
CA PHE A 284 -23.73 -15.23 3.37
C PHE A 284 -22.28 -14.82 3.50
N ARG A 285 -22.03 -13.53 3.71
CA ARG A 285 -20.69 -12.99 3.92
C ARG A 285 -20.66 -11.89 4.97
N GLU A 286 -19.62 -11.88 5.79
CA GLU A 286 -19.35 -10.77 6.68
C GLU A 286 -18.91 -9.55 5.86
N LYS A 287 -19.50 -8.39 6.11
CA LYS A 287 -19.09 -7.13 5.51
C LYS A 287 -17.84 -6.62 6.22
N ILE A 288 -16.69 -6.81 5.58
CA ILE A 288 -15.40 -6.28 6.07
C ILE A 288 -15.17 -4.94 5.39
N PRO A 289 -14.90 -3.86 6.16
CA PRO A 289 -14.63 -2.54 5.56
C PRO A 289 -13.42 -2.60 4.63
N SER A 290 -13.47 -1.86 3.53
CA SER A 290 -12.32 -1.71 2.65
C SER A 290 -11.27 -0.79 3.29
N MET A 291 -10.03 -0.85 2.79
CA MET A 291 -9.00 0.11 3.22
C MET A 291 -9.38 1.55 2.86
N ALA A 292 -10.14 1.75 1.76
CA ALA A 292 -10.66 3.06 1.39
C ALA A 292 -11.63 3.63 2.44
N ASP A 293 -12.57 2.81 2.93
CA ASP A 293 -13.53 3.21 3.95
C ASP A 293 -12.81 3.62 5.24
N ILE A 294 -11.87 2.76 5.70
CA ILE A 294 -11.07 3.04 6.90
C ILE A 294 -10.25 4.32 6.74
N PHE A 295 -9.61 4.51 5.57
CA PHE A 295 -8.81 5.69 5.28
C PHE A 295 -9.65 6.97 5.32
N ILE A 296 -10.79 6.99 4.61
CA ILE A 296 -11.65 8.18 4.50
C ILE A 296 -12.09 8.63 5.88
N SER A 297 -12.49 7.71 6.71
CA SER A 297 -13.01 8.00 8.04
C SER A 297 -11.91 8.50 9.00
N LEU A 298 -10.73 7.89 8.99
CA LEU A 298 -9.60 8.33 9.82
C LEU A 298 -9.06 9.71 9.40
N VAL A 299 -9.11 10.03 8.10
CA VAL A 299 -8.64 11.32 7.57
C VAL A 299 -9.64 12.44 7.83
N LYS A 300 -10.96 12.16 7.75
CA LYS A 300 -12.01 13.15 8.03
C LYS A 300 -12.08 13.53 9.52
N GLY A 301 -11.51 12.72 10.40
CA GLY A 301 -11.50 12.99 11.84
C GLY A 301 -12.86 12.79 12.50
N GLU A 302 -13.68 11.90 11.92
CA GLU A 302 -14.89 11.43 12.58
C GLU A 302 -14.48 10.56 13.78
N ASP A 303 -15.06 10.82 14.96
CA ASP A 303 -14.86 9.99 16.16
C ASP A 303 -15.16 8.52 15.84
N ASP A 304 -14.52 7.58 16.55
CA ASP A 304 -14.65 6.13 16.29
C ASP A 304 -16.10 5.67 16.17
N GLU A 305 -17.04 6.31 16.84
CA GLU A 305 -18.47 6.02 16.83
C GLU A 305 -19.18 6.58 15.58
N ALA A 306 -18.83 7.80 15.15
CA ALA A 306 -19.28 8.40 13.88
C ALA A 306 -18.69 7.66 12.69
N LEU A 307 -17.44 7.18 12.81
CA LEU A 307 -16.78 6.33 11.84
C LEU A 307 -17.54 5.01 11.63
N ARG A 308 -17.87 4.32 12.70
CA ARG A 308 -18.69 3.08 12.63
C ARG A 308 -20.03 3.35 11.96
N LYS A 309 -20.64 4.50 12.23
CA LYS A 309 -21.91 4.94 11.64
C LYS A 309 -21.77 5.24 10.15
N HIS A 310 -20.72 5.98 9.74
CA HIS A 310 -20.43 6.29 8.34
C HIS A 310 -20.11 5.03 7.51
N LEU A 311 -19.32 4.09 8.04
CA LEU A 311 -19.06 2.78 7.41
C LEU A 311 -20.31 1.90 7.28
N GLN A 312 -21.40 2.26 7.99
CA GLN A 312 -22.71 1.61 7.89
C GLN A 312 -23.62 2.24 6.84
N GLU A 313 -23.42 3.52 6.54
CA GLU A 313 -24.24 4.32 5.60
C GLU A 313 -23.67 4.33 4.17
N VAL A 314 -22.37 4.10 4.00
CA VAL A 314 -21.68 4.09 2.69
C VAL A 314 -21.75 2.70 2.05
N VAL A 315 -22.99 2.22 1.86
CA VAL A 315 -23.28 1.02 1.03
C VAL A 315 -24.63 1.14 0.35
#